data_7379bf9d4469d9ca49e88984775bf39f
#
_entry.id   7379bf9d4469d9ca49e88984775bf39f
#
_cell.length_a   1.000
_cell.length_b   1.000
_cell.length_c   1.000
_cell.angle_alpha   90.00
_cell.angle_beta   90.00
_cell.angle_gamma   90.00
#
_symmetry.space_group_name_H-M   'P 1'
#
loop_
_entity.id
_entity.type
_entity.pdbx_description
1 polymer ?
#
loop_
_entity_poly.entity_id
_entity_poly.type
_entity_poly.pdbx_seq_one_letter_code
_entity_poly.pdbx_strand_id
1 'polypeptide(L)'
;MPSLLTLSDVLGTGHHAAKMGGVGPRTRVAVIGDGAVGLMAVLSAKRLGAEQIILMGRHAQRTDLGRDYGATDVVSARGDEGIAAVRDLTGGDGVHVVLEAVGHMPAYEQAVGVVRAGGVISRVGVPQYEDAGIGFASLFGRNVRLAGGPAPARAYVEELLPDVLDGTIDPGRVFDSTVGIDDVPGGYRDMADRRSLKVFVKP
;
A
#
# COMPACT_ATOMS: atom_id res chain seq x y z
N MET A 1 -0.98 -9.19 -20.35
CA MET A 1 -0.66 -10.38 -19.49
C MET A 1 -0.17 -9.98 -18.09
N PRO A 2 0.87 -9.13 -17.89
CA PRO A 2 1.32 -8.78 -16.53
C PRO A 2 0.22 -8.24 -15.63
N SER A 3 -0.62 -7.33 -16.13
CA SER A 3 -1.73 -6.75 -15.35
C SER A 3 -2.72 -7.80 -14.84
N LEU A 4 -3.05 -8.83 -15.65
CA LEU A 4 -3.93 -9.92 -15.22
C LEU A 4 -3.31 -10.76 -14.09
N LEU A 5 -1.99 -10.95 -14.10
CA LEU A 5 -1.30 -11.72 -13.06
C LEU A 5 -1.38 -11.03 -11.69
N THR A 6 -1.46 -9.70 -11.66
CA THR A 6 -1.59 -8.96 -10.38
C THR A 6 -2.89 -9.26 -9.63
N LEU A 7 -3.94 -9.70 -10.33
CA LEU A 7 -5.23 -10.07 -9.73
C LEU A 7 -5.13 -11.26 -8.77
N SER A 8 -4.13 -12.12 -8.96
CA SER A 8 -3.94 -13.31 -8.12
C SER A 8 -3.47 -12.98 -6.70
N ASP A 9 -2.88 -11.79 -6.49
CA ASP A 9 -2.29 -11.41 -5.21
C ASP A 9 -2.25 -9.88 -5.01
N VAL A 10 -1.24 -9.19 -5.60
CA VAL A 10 -0.86 -7.83 -5.16
C VAL A 10 -1.94 -6.79 -5.41
N LEU A 11 -2.70 -6.87 -6.51
CA LEU A 11 -3.80 -5.95 -6.78
C LEU A 11 -4.96 -6.21 -5.82
N GLY A 12 -5.34 -7.49 -5.64
CA GLY A 12 -6.38 -7.87 -4.70
C GLY A 12 -6.04 -7.47 -3.27
N THR A 13 -4.77 -7.60 -2.88
CA THR A 13 -4.29 -7.23 -1.54
C THR A 13 -4.31 -5.72 -1.31
N GLY A 14 -3.82 -4.93 -2.26
CA GLY A 14 -3.89 -3.46 -2.19
C GLY A 14 -5.33 -2.96 -2.17
N HIS A 15 -6.20 -3.57 -2.98
CA HIS A 15 -7.62 -3.25 -3.01
C HIS A 15 -8.32 -3.61 -1.69
N HIS A 16 -8.00 -4.78 -1.11
CA HIS A 16 -8.51 -5.17 0.20
C HIS A 16 -8.15 -4.15 1.27
N ALA A 17 -6.89 -3.70 1.32
CA ALA A 17 -6.47 -2.67 2.26
C ALA A 17 -7.36 -1.43 2.15
N ALA A 18 -7.59 -0.94 0.94
CA ALA A 18 -8.40 0.26 0.68
C ALA A 18 -9.88 0.06 1.06
N LYS A 19 -10.48 -1.07 0.69
CA LYS A 19 -11.87 -1.42 1.04
C LYS A 19 -12.06 -1.53 2.54
N MET A 20 -11.18 -2.27 3.24
CA MET A 20 -11.27 -2.44 4.69
C MET A 20 -10.99 -1.15 5.45
N GLY A 21 -10.18 -0.26 4.88
CA GLY A 21 -9.97 1.09 5.40
C GLY A 21 -11.18 2.02 5.23
N GLY A 22 -12.12 1.68 4.36
CA GLY A 22 -13.24 2.55 4.01
C GLY A 22 -12.81 3.73 3.13
N VAL A 23 -11.84 3.51 2.24
CA VAL A 23 -11.42 4.54 1.29
C VAL A 23 -12.56 4.89 0.33
N GLY A 24 -12.73 6.17 0.07
CA GLY A 24 -13.74 6.70 -0.84
C GLY A 24 -13.62 8.21 -1.02
N PRO A 25 -14.58 8.86 -1.66
CA PRO A 25 -14.57 10.30 -1.87
C PRO A 25 -14.38 11.09 -0.57
N ARG A 26 -13.59 12.16 -0.62
CA ARG A 26 -13.21 13.02 0.51
C ARG A 26 -12.34 12.35 1.58
N THR A 27 -11.80 11.14 1.33
CA THR A 27 -10.82 10.55 2.22
C THR A 27 -9.41 10.99 1.88
N ARG A 28 -8.62 11.37 2.91
CA ARG A 28 -7.17 11.51 2.82
C ARG A 28 -6.57 10.19 3.28
N VAL A 29 -5.67 9.65 2.48
CA VAL A 29 -5.08 8.32 2.66
C VAL A 29 -3.57 8.44 2.75
N ALA A 30 -2.94 7.77 3.72
CA ALA A 30 -1.50 7.51 3.71
C ALA A 30 -1.26 6.04 3.38
N VAL A 31 -0.38 5.76 2.43
CA VAL A 31 0.07 4.41 2.10
C VAL A 31 1.49 4.24 2.60
N ILE A 32 1.73 3.32 3.52
CA ILE A 32 3.06 3.03 4.06
C ILE A 32 3.65 1.83 3.36
N GLY A 33 4.72 2.09 2.60
CA GLY A 33 5.43 1.10 1.80
C GLY A 33 5.29 1.32 0.29
N ASP A 34 6.43 1.31 -0.39
CA ASP A 34 6.57 1.48 -1.84
C ASP A 34 6.85 0.15 -2.57
N GLY A 35 6.50 -0.97 -1.95
CA GLY A 35 6.51 -2.29 -2.58
C GLY A 35 5.31 -2.50 -3.50
N ALA A 36 5.26 -3.65 -4.20
CA ALA A 36 4.18 -3.94 -5.14
C ALA A 36 2.78 -3.82 -4.52
N VAL A 37 2.58 -4.34 -3.30
CA VAL A 37 1.29 -4.22 -2.58
C VAL A 37 0.97 -2.77 -2.22
N GLY A 38 1.96 -1.99 -1.74
CA GLY A 38 1.76 -0.58 -1.42
C GLY A 38 1.38 0.24 -2.65
N LEU A 39 2.03 0.01 -3.79
CA LEU A 39 1.69 0.65 -5.06
C LEU A 39 0.29 0.25 -5.56
N MET A 40 -0.12 -1.01 -5.36
CA MET A 40 -1.50 -1.42 -5.64
C MET A 40 -2.52 -0.81 -4.68
N ALA A 41 -2.12 -0.54 -3.44
CA ALA A 41 -2.95 0.21 -2.50
C ALA A 41 -3.14 1.67 -2.93
N VAL A 42 -2.10 2.32 -3.48
CA VAL A 42 -2.21 3.66 -4.10
C VAL A 42 -3.20 3.64 -5.27
N LEU A 43 -3.02 2.70 -6.21
CA LEU A 43 -3.90 2.53 -7.37
C LEU A 43 -5.35 2.30 -6.94
N SER A 44 -5.56 1.46 -5.94
CA SER A 44 -6.89 1.15 -5.40
C SER A 44 -7.52 2.35 -4.68
N ALA A 45 -6.74 3.12 -3.93
CA ALA A 45 -7.21 4.34 -3.30
C ALA A 45 -7.66 5.38 -4.34
N LYS A 46 -6.89 5.53 -5.43
CA LYS A 46 -7.26 6.38 -6.57
C LYS A 46 -8.55 5.88 -7.23
N ARG A 47 -8.65 4.58 -7.51
CA ARG A 47 -9.84 3.94 -8.11
C ARG A 47 -11.10 4.15 -7.26
N LEU A 48 -10.97 4.12 -5.94
CA LEU A 48 -12.08 4.34 -5.00
C LEU A 48 -12.39 5.83 -4.75
N GLY A 49 -11.65 6.74 -5.38
CA GLY A 49 -11.94 8.17 -5.36
C GLY A 49 -11.39 8.93 -4.16
N ALA A 50 -10.30 8.46 -3.53
CA ALA A 50 -9.63 9.21 -2.48
C ALA A 50 -9.25 10.63 -2.95
N GLU A 51 -9.44 11.62 -2.08
CA GLU A 51 -9.15 13.04 -2.35
C GLU A 51 -7.65 13.33 -2.35
N GLN A 52 -6.94 12.77 -1.38
CA GLN A 52 -5.50 12.89 -1.21
C GLN A 52 -4.90 11.53 -0.94
N ILE A 53 -3.79 11.21 -1.60
CA ILE A 53 -3.07 9.94 -1.45
C ILE A 53 -1.60 10.23 -1.22
N ILE A 54 -1.14 10.08 0.02
CA ILE A 54 0.23 10.33 0.44
C ILE A 54 0.97 8.99 0.46
N LEU A 55 1.91 8.78 -0.46
CA LEU A 55 2.75 7.60 -0.48
C LEU A 55 3.99 7.80 0.41
N MET A 56 4.10 7.03 1.47
CA MET A 56 5.29 7.00 2.34
C MET A 56 6.26 5.93 1.82
N GLY A 57 7.21 6.36 0.97
CA GLY A 57 8.18 5.49 0.31
C GLY A 57 9.44 6.25 -0.06
N ARG A 58 10.59 5.55 -0.16
CA ARG A 58 11.91 6.19 -0.35
C ARG A 58 12.63 5.83 -1.64
N HIS A 59 12.18 4.81 -2.37
CA HIS A 59 12.83 4.38 -3.60
C HIS A 59 12.27 5.19 -4.77
N ALA A 60 13.07 6.10 -5.32
CA ALA A 60 12.63 7.09 -6.33
C ALA A 60 11.82 6.45 -7.47
N GLN A 61 12.34 5.41 -8.12
CA GLN A 61 11.64 4.74 -9.22
C GLN A 61 10.26 4.20 -8.80
N ARG A 62 10.12 3.68 -7.57
CA ARG A 62 8.87 3.14 -7.06
C ARG A 62 7.90 4.25 -6.69
N THR A 63 8.39 5.33 -6.09
CA THR A 63 7.54 6.48 -5.76
C THR A 63 7.10 7.26 -7.01
N ASP A 64 7.90 7.28 -8.07
CA ASP A 64 7.51 7.82 -9.37
C ASP A 64 6.37 6.99 -10.00
N LEU A 65 6.48 5.66 -9.97
CA LEU A 65 5.37 4.78 -10.35
C LEU A 65 4.15 5.00 -9.45
N GLY A 66 4.36 5.27 -8.16
CA GLY A 66 3.30 5.63 -7.23
C GLY A 66 2.56 6.91 -7.63
N ARG A 67 3.27 7.94 -8.12
CA ARG A 67 2.64 9.14 -8.68
C ARG A 67 1.81 8.83 -9.93
N ASP A 68 2.33 8.00 -10.82
CA ASP A 68 1.59 7.55 -12.00
C ASP A 68 0.31 6.78 -11.61
N TYR A 69 0.34 6.02 -10.52
CA TYR A 69 -0.82 5.32 -9.98
C TYR A 69 -1.78 6.22 -9.20
N GLY A 70 -1.42 7.49 -8.98
CA GLY A 70 -2.32 8.50 -8.42
C GLY A 70 -1.95 8.99 -7.02
N ALA A 71 -0.74 8.73 -6.52
CA ALA A 71 -0.26 9.40 -5.32
C ALA A 71 -0.18 10.92 -5.59
N THR A 72 -0.82 11.70 -4.74
CA THR A 72 -0.80 13.17 -4.81
C THR A 72 0.48 13.73 -4.21
N ASP A 73 0.99 13.06 -3.19
CA ASP A 73 2.16 13.46 -2.42
C ASP A 73 3.05 12.25 -2.15
N VAL A 74 4.34 12.50 -1.97
CA VAL A 74 5.33 11.48 -1.56
C VAL A 74 6.11 11.99 -0.37
N VAL A 75 6.18 11.18 0.68
CA VAL A 75 6.99 11.41 1.86
C VAL A 75 8.07 10.34 1.95
N SER A 76 9.34 10.70 1.77
CA SER A 76 10.49 9.78 1.84
C SER A 76 11.07 9.64 3.25
N ALA A 77 10.80 10.61 4.12
CA ALA A 77 11.22 10.60 5.52
C ALA A 77 10.52 9.49 6.31
N ARG A 78 11.14 9.07 7.41
CA ARG A 78 10.66 7.99 8.28
C ARG A 78 10.60 8.45 9.73
N GLY A 79 9.98 7.62 10.58
CA GLY A 79 9.83 7.92 12.00
C GLY A 79 9.13 9.25 12.22
N ASP A 80 9.56 10.00 13.21
CA ASP A 80 8.93 11.27 13.61
C ASP A 80 8.96 12.33 12.50
N GLU A 81 10.02 12.38 11.71
CA GLU A 81 10.12 13.29 10.56
C GLU A 81 9.06 12.97 9.50
N GLY A 82 8.88 11.68 9.18
CA GLY A 82 7.85 11.24 8.25
C GLY A 82 6.44 11.51 8.77
N ILE A 83 6.23 11.32 10.08
CA ILE A 83 4.95 11.63 10.74
C ILE A 83 4.66 13.12 10.67
N ALA A 84 5.64 13.96 10.99
CA ALA A 84 5.51 15.42 10.91
C ALA A 84 5.16 15.87 9.49
N ALA A 85 5.86 15.36 8.48
CA ALA A 85 5.61 15.72 7.08
C ALA A 85 4.17 15.36 6.63
N VAL A 86 3.65 14.18 7.00
CA VAL A 86 2.25 13.82 6.70
C VAL A 86 1.27 14.73 7.44
N ARG A 87 1.54 15.07 8.70
CA ARG A 87 0.69 15.98 9.44
C ARG A 87 0.66 17.38 8.83
N ASP A 88 1.80 17.90 8.38
CA ASP A 88 1.88 19.20 7.70
C ASP A 88 1.03 19.20 6.42
N LEU A 89 1.11 18.14 5.61
CA LEU A 89 0.29 17.96 4.40
C LEU A 89 -1.21 17.87 4.67
N THR A 90 -1.59 17.58 5.92
CA THR A 90 -2.99 17.35 6.31
C THR A 90 -3.53 18.40 7.30
N GLY A 91 -2.81 19.51 7.46
CA GLY A 91 -3.20 20.61 8.37
C GLY A 91 -3.11 20.27 9.85
N GLY A 92 -2.24 19.33 10.23
CA GLY A 92 -2.00 18.90 11.60
C GLY A 92 -2.86 17.71 12.06
N ASP A 93 -3.98 17.43 11.40
CA ASP A 93 -4.94 16.41 11.84
C ASP A 93 -4.47 14.97 11.57
N GLY A 94 -3.74 14.75 10.49
CA GLY A 94 -3.42 13.43 9.95
C GLY A 94 -4.46 12.95 8.93
N VAL A 95 -4.33 11.68 8.52
CA VAL A 95 -5.17 11.09 7.47
C VAL A 95 -6.37 10.32 8.01
N HIS A 96 -7.42 10.20 7.20
CA HIS A 96 -8.60 9.41 7.53
C HIS A 96 -8.29 7.91 7.57
N VAL A 97 -7.45 7.46 6.64
CA VAL A 97 -7.12 6.05 6.44
C VAL A 97 -5.63 5.88 6.24
N VAL A 98 -5.05 4.92 6.93
CA VAL A 98 -3.69 4.44 6.67
C VAL A 98 -3.76 3.04 6.09
N LEU A 99 -3.07 2.81 4.97
CA LEU A 99 -2.90 1.51 4.33
C LEU A 99 -1.47 1.04 4.61
N GLU A 100 -1.31 0.13 5.56
CA GLU A 100 0.01 -0.37 5.98
C GLU A 100 0.33 -1.66 5.22
N ALA A 101 1.39 -1.63 4.38
CA ALA A 101 1.77 -2.69 3.46
C ALA A 101 3.22 -3.18 3.65
N VAL A 102 3.77 -3.03 4.86
CA VAL A 102 5.16 -3.40 5.21
C VAL A 102 5.22 -4.56 6.21
N GLY A 103 4.45 -4.47 7.30
CA GLY A 103 4.39 -5.51 8.32
C GLY A 103 5.49 -5.43 9.39
N HIS A 104 6.25 -4.34 9.47
CA HIS A 104 7.27 -4.13 10.51
C HIS A 104 6.82 -3.09 11.53
N MET A 105 7.25 -3.25 12.80
CA MET A 105 6.84 -2.36 13.89
C MET A 105 7.07 -0.87 13.60
N PRO A 106 8.21 -0.41 13.04
CA PRO A 106 8.37 1.00 12.70
C PRO A 106 7.35 1.54 11.69
N ALA A 107 6.86 0.69 10.78
CA ALA A 107 5.79 1.08 9.84
C ALA A 107 4.44 1.22 10.56
N TYR A 108 4.17 0.33 11.50
CA TYR A 108 2.97 0.42 12.34
C TYR A 108 3.01 1.66 13.25
N GLU A 109 4.14 1.98 13.85
CA GLU A 109 4.33 3.19 14.65
C GLU A 109 4.07 4.45 13.83
N GLN A 110 4.58 4.52 12.60
CA GLN A 110 4.24 5.60 11.68
C GLN A 110 2.73 5.63 11.37
N ALA A 111 2.10 4.47 11.15
CA ALA A 111 0.66 4.41 10.92
C ALA A 111 -0.14 5.00 12.09
N VAL A 112 0.23 4.66 13.33
CA VAL A 112 -0.37 5.24 14.54
C VAL A 112 -0.10 6.76 14.63
N GLY A 113 1.09 7.21 14.22
CA GLY A 113 1.47 8.61 14.24
C GLY A 113 0.72 9.49 13.24
N VAL A 114 0.41 8.97 12.04
CA VAL A 114 -0.20 9.74 10.95
C VAL A 114 -1.72 9.62 10.88
N VAL A 115 -2.33 8.59 11.48
CA VAL A 115 -3.78 8.46 11.49
C VAL A 115 -4.41 9.53 12.40
N ARG A 116 -5.50 10.17 11.94
CA ARG A 116 -6.26 11.12 12.76
C ARG A 116 -7.13 10.40 13.79
N ALA A 117 -7.66 11.15 14.75
CA ALA A 117 -8.71 10.65 15.63
C ALA A 117 -9.96 10.22 14.80
N GLY A 118 -10.56 9.09 15.16
CA GLY A 118 -11.67 8.46 14.43
C GLY A 118 -11.27 7.79 13.12
N GLY A 119 -9.97 7.76 12.78
CA GLY A 119 -9.47 7.16 11.55
C GLY A 119 -9.35 5.63 11.61
N VAL A 120 -8.83 5.07 10.52
CA VAL A 120 -8.66 3.62 10.34
C VAL A 120 -7.23 3.31 9.94
N ILE A 121 -6.62 2.31 10.56
CA ILE A 121 -5.38 1.69 10.09
C ILE A 121 -5.75 0.32 9.50
N SER A 122 -5.67 0.20 8.19
CA SER A 122 -5.88 -1.05 7.45
C SER A 122 -4.53 -1.68 7.13
N ARG A 123 -4.26 -2.85 7.71
CA ARG A 123 -2.97 -3.54 7.62
C ARG A 123 -3.08 -4.77 6.72
N VAL A 124 -2.23 -4.84 5.72
CA VAL A 124 -2.07 -6.00 4.82
C VAL A 124 -0.60 -6.46 4.75
N GLY A 125 0.32 -5.69 5.34
CA GLY A 125 1.67 -6.15 5.63
C GLY A 125 1.62 -7.30 6.64
N VAL A 126 2.28 -8.43 6.33
CA VAL A 126 2.34 -9.58 7.25
C VAL A 126 3.09 -9.15 8.51
N PRO A 127 2.46 -9.15 9.70
CA PRO A 127 3.07 -8.62 10.90
C PRO A 127 4.23 -9.51 11.36
N GLN A 128 5.36 -8.87 11.65
CA GLN A 128 6.57 -9.49 12.19
C GLN A 128 6.84 -9.00 13.63
N TYR A 129 5.78 -8.73 14.39
CA TYR A 129 5.81 -8.12 15.72
C TYR A 129 4.68 -8.64 16.62
N GLU A 130 4.41 -9.94 16.60
CA GLU A 130 3.29 -10.56 17.36
C GLU A 130 3.36 -10.29 18.86
N ASP A 131 4.57 -10.27 19.41
CA ASP A 131 4.80 -10.06 20.83
C ASP A 131 4.84 -8.57 21.25
N ALA A 132 4.74 -7.65 20.30
CA ALA A 132 4.78 -6.22 20.57
C ALA A 132 3.39 -5.66 20.91
N GLY A 133 3.35 -4.74 21.85
CA GLY A 133 2.14 -3.99 22.17
C GLY A 133 1.68 -3.13 21.00
N ILE A 134 0.42 -3.23 20.58
CA ILE A 134 -0.15 -2.43 19.47
C ILE A 134 -0.74 -1.10 19.90
N GLY A 135 -0.53 -0.70 21.15
CA GLY A 135 -0.94 0.63 21.64
C GLY A 135 -2.44 0.76 21.87
N PHE A 136 -3.10 -0.22 22.45
CA PHE A 136 -4.56 -0.17 22.69
C PHE A 136 -5.02 1.11 23.39
N ALA A 137 -4.29 1.60 24.38
CA ALA A 137 -4.65 2.81 25.10
C ALA A 137 -4.65 4.04 24.17
N SER A 138 -3.66 4.18 23.29
CA SER A 138 -3.57 5.28 22.32
C SER A 138 -4.61 5.18 21.22
N LEU A 139 -4.96 3.99 20.78
CA LEU A 139 -6.01 3.74 19.80
C LEU A 139 -7.38 4.04 20.41
N PHE A 140 -7.64 3.55 21.63
CA PHE A 140 -8.87 3.81 22.37
C PHE A 140 -9.11 5.30 22.59
N GLY A 141 -8.10 6.02 23.11
CA GLY A 141 -8.21 7.45 23.40
C GLY A 141 -8.48 8.33 22.18
N ARG A 142 -8.23 7.82 20.97
CA ARG A 142 -8.48 8.54 19.71
C ARG A 142 -9.56 7.90 18.83
N ASN A 143 -10.26 6.87 19.30
CA ASN A 143 -11.24 6.10 18.52
C ASN A 143 -10.67 5.56 17.18
N VAL A 144 -9.41 5.15 17.15
CA VAL A 144 -8.79 4.58 15.94
C VAL A 144 -9.18 3.12 15.79
N ARG A 145 -9.60 2.73 14.60
CA ARG A 145 -9.95 1.35 14.25
C ARG A 145 -8.79 0.64 13.57
N LEU A 146 -8.66 -0.64 13.84
CA LEU A 146 -7.77 -1.54 13.10
C LEU A 146 -8.59 -2.41 12.16
N ALA A 147 -8.13 -2.56 10.92
CA ALA A 147 -8.75 -3.35 9.87
C ALA A 147 -7.69 -4.01 8.99
N GLY A 148 -8.09 -4.72 7.94
CA GLY A 148 -7.20 -5.39 6.99
C GLY A 148 -7.10 -6.90 7.28
N GLY A 149 -5.89 -7.43 7.22
CA GLY A 149 -5.62 -8.87 7.32
C GLY A 149 -5.40 -9.51 5.96
N PRO A 150 -5.42 -10.86 5.88
CA PRO A 150 -5.26 -11.59 4.62
C PRO A 150 -6.37 -11.24 3.63
N ALA A 151 -5.99 -10.89 2.41
CA ALA A 151 -6.95 -10.50 1.38
C ALA A 151 -7.60 -11.73 0.74
N PRO A 152 -8.93 -11.76 0.62
CA PRO A 152 -9.62 -12.75 -0.20
C PRO A 152 -9.50 -12.37 -1.69
N ALA A 153 -8.28 -12.39 -2.24
CA ALA A 153 -7.97 -11.84 -3.56
C ALA A 153 -8.93 -12.35 -4.66
N ARG A 154 -9.29 -13.64 -4.61
CA ARG A 154 -10.23 -14.24 -5.56
C ARG A 154 -11.61 -13.57 -5.55
N ALA A 155 -12.08 -13.12 -4.40
CA ALA A 155 -13.40 -12.46 -4.28
C ALA A 155 -13.41 -11.08 -4.97
N TYR A 156 -12.26 -10.49 -5.21
CA TYR A 156 -12.15 -9.19 -5.88
C TYR A 156 -11.92 -9.29 -7.39
N VAL A 157 -11.70 -10.50 -7.93
CA VAL A 157 -11.42 -10.68 -9.38
C VAL A 157 -12.57 -10.13 -10.23
N GLU A 158 -13.82 -10.46 -9.90
CA GLU A 158 -14.98 -9.99 -10.65
C GLU A 158 -15.13 -8.47 -10.66
N GLU A 159 -14.76 -7.81 -9.56
CA GLU A 159 -14.82 -6.35 -9.43
C GLU A 159 -13.66 -5.65 -10.20
N LEU A 160 -12.47 -6.25 -10.21
CA LEU A 160 -11.25 -5.61 -10.72
C LEU A 160 -10.93 -5.98 -12.17
N LEU A 161 -11.36 -7.15 -12.62
CA LEU A 161 -11.05 -7.66 -13.96
C LEU A 161 -11.52 -6.76 -15.11
N PRO A 162 -12.74 -6.18 -15.09
CA PRO A 162 -13.16 -5.28 -16.15
C PRO A 162 -12.21 -4.10 -16.34
N ASP A 163 -11.81 -3.41 -15.26
CA ASP A 163 -10.94 -2.25 -15.30
C ASP A 163 -9.52 -2.59 -15.79
N VAL A 164 -9.07 -3.83 -15.57
CA VAL A 164 -7.79 -4.34 -16.09
C VAL A 164 -7.90 -4.65 -17.58
N LEU A 165 -9.03 -5.21 -18.03
CA LEU A 165 -9.22 -5.63 -19.43
C LEU A 165 -9.42 -4.44 -20.36
N ASP A 166 -10.14 -3.41 -19.93
CA ASP A 166 -10.39 -2.21 -20.72
C ASP A 166 -9.27 -1.15 -20.60
N GLY A 167 -8.27 -1.40 -19.72
CA GLY A 167 -7.13 -0.51 -19.54
C GLY A 167 -7.41 0.70 -18.65
N THR A 168 -8.53 0.76 -17.96
CA THR A 168 -8.81 1.80 -16.95
C THR A 168 -7.74 1.82 -15.86
N ILE A 169 -7.23 0.65 -15.49
CA ILE A 169 -6.06 0.50 -14.62
C ILE A 169 -5.01 -0.39 -15.28
N ASP A 170 -3.72 -0.03 -15.11
CA ASP A 170 -2.58 -0.85 -15.57
C ASP A 170 -1.67 -1.27 -14.41
N PRO A 171 -2.09 -2.22 -13.59
CA PRO A 171 -1.31 -2.70 -12.44
C PRO A 171 -0.06 -3.47 -12.84
N GLY A 172 0.06 -3.91 -14.09
CA GLY A 172 1.18 -4.72 -14.59
C GLY A 172 2.53 -4.01 -14.59
N ARG A 173 2.57 -2.69 -14.50
CA ARG A 173 3.79 -1.88 -14.42
C ARG A 173 4.63 -2.15 -13.16
N VAL A 174 4.10 -2.86 -12.17
CA VAL A 174 4.91 -3.32 -11.01
C VAL A 174 5.91 -4.41 -11.39
N PHE A 175 5.72 -5.09 -12.52
CA PHE A 175 6.71 -6.02 -13.04
C PHE A 175 7.76 -5.25 -13.84
N ASP A 176 8.88 -4.96 -13.21
CA ASP A 176 10.00 -4.19 -13.77
C ASP A 176 11.14 -5.08 -14.32
N SER A 177 11.01 -6.40 -14.15
CA SER A 177 11.97 -7.38 -14.67
C SER A 177 11.25 -8.65 -15.14
N THR A 178 11.88 -9.37 -16.08
CA THR A 178 11.36 -10.64 -16.61
C THR A 178 12.48 -11.67 -16.64
N VAL A 179 12.20 -12.89 -16.17
CA VAL A 179 13.15 -14.02 -16.19
C VAL A 179 12.47 -15.28 -16.74
N GLY A 180 13.27 -16.23 -17.25
CA GLY A 180 12.81 -17.59 -17.54
C GLY A 180 12.69 -18.43 -16.27
N ILE A 181 12.12 -19.64 -16.42
CA ILE A 181 11.90 -20.55 -15.28
C ILE A 181 13.21 -20.95 -14.59
N ASP A 182 14.30 -21.11 -15.33
CA ASP A 182 15.61 -21.52 -14.80
C ASP A 182 16.28 -20.41 -13.98
N ASP A 183 15.91 -19.14 -14.22
CA ASP A 183 16.48 -17.97 -13.55
C ASP A 183 15.63 -17.48 -12.37
N VAL A 184 14.60 -18.19 -11.98
CA VAL A 184 13.74 -17.83 -10.83
C VAL A 184 14.53 -17.54 -9.55
N PRO A 185 15.56 -18.34 -9.18
CA PRO A 185 16.38 -18.03 -8.00
C PRO A 185 17.11 -16.68 -8.11
N GLY A 186 17.50 -16.28 -9.33
CA GLY A 186 18.06 -14.95 -9.62
C GLY A 186 17.05 -13.85 -9.41
N GLY A 187 15.86 -14.02 -9.93
CA GLY A 187 14.74 -13.09 -9.75
C GLY A 187 14.37 -12.86 -8.27
N TYR A 188 14.38 -13.89 -7.45
CA TYR A 188 14.17 -13.74 -6.00
C TYR A 188 15.28 -12.93 -5.33
N ARG A 189 16.56 -13.16 -5.71
CA ARG A 189 17.68 -12.36 -5.20
C ARG A 189 17.54 -10.89 -5.59
N ASP A 190 17.14 -10.61 -6.83
CA ASP A 190 16.95 -9.23 -7.31
C ASP A 190 15.87 -8.49 -6.54
N MET A 191 14.76 -9.15 -6.20
CA MET A 191 13.73 -8.57 -5.35
C MET A 191 14.21 -8.40 -3.90
N ALA A 192 14.95 -9.36 -3.34
CA ALA A 192 15.49 -9.28 -1.98
C ALA A 192 16.48 -8.13 -1.83
N ASP A 193 17.37 -7.97 -2.82
CA ASP A 193 18.38 -6.90 -2.90
C ASP A 193 17.79 -5.55 -3.37
N ARG A 194 16.46 -5.51 -3.64
CA ARG A 194 15.73 -4.34 -4.12
C ARG A 194 16.22 -3.79 -5.47
N ARG A 195 16.85 -4.62 -6.29
CA ARG A 195 17.19 -4.32 -7.68
C ARG A 195 15.95 -4.35 -8.58
N SER A 196 14.98 -5.20 -8.24
CA SER A 196 13.68 -5.25 -8.90
C SER A 196 12.55 -5.03 -7.90
N LEU A 197 11.45 -4.44 -8.35
CA LEU A 197 10.23 -4.30 -7.58
C LEU A 197 9.46 -5.63 -7.55
N LYS A 198 9.19 -6.19 -8.74
CA LYS A 198 8.54 -7.49 -8.91
C LYS A 198 8.98 -8.13 -10.22
N VAL A 199 9.40 -9.38 -10.14
CA VAL A 199 9.89 -10.13 -11.30
C VAL A 199 8.75 -10.92 -11.94
N PHE A 200 8.61 -10.80 -13.25
CA PHE A 200 7.71 -11.60 -14.05
C PHE A 200 8.43 -12.86 -14.54
N VAL A 201 7.88 -14.03 -14.27
CA VAL A 201 8.45 -15.32 -14.75
C VAL A 201 7.70 -15.74 -15.99
N LYS A 202 8.44 -16.01 -17.08
CA LYS A 202 7.91 -16.66 -18.29
C LYS A 202 8.32 -18.14 -18.25
N PRO A 203 7.34 -19.04 -18.31
CA PRO A 203 7.61 -20.49 -18.45
C PRO A 203 8.36 -20.81 -19.72
#